data_72f7bcdd5b1507d1598d25eaf4989762
#
_entry.id   72f7bcdd5b1507d1598d25eaf4989762
#
_cell.length_a   1.000
_cell.length_b   1.000
_cell.length_c   1.000
_cell.angle_alpha   90.00
_cell.angle_beta   90.00
_cell.angle_gamma   90.00
#
_symmetry.space_group_name_H-M   'P 1'
#
loop_
_entity.id
_entity.type
_entity.pdbx_description
1 polymer ?
#
loop_
_entity_poly.entity_id
_entity_poly.type
_entity_poly.pdbx_seq_one_letter_code
_entity_poly.pdbx_strand_id
1 'polypeptide(L)'
;MCLNMYNRCAPLRSRHALHSWLSTGHVSRLRLQSLGQGVPSRVRARAHQQATPFFVGLMVLELVVGFLKTGAPVVTLSDGLTSVSAGMISRIPLLFMRGCELTAYMFVWDRYRLLELPWDSAWTWWIAFLCVDFCYYWVHRLAHEVSFMWAAHQVHHSSEYYNLTTALRQSLTQQFTSWIFYLPMALIVPPAVFAVHIQLNLLYQFWIHTELIKNLGPLEWVFNTPTYHKVHHGRNSYCIDKNYGGILIIWDRLFGTFAAEKDKVVFGLVSPINTFEILYVQLHYYLYLGRRSTTFKTISDKCLTFINGPSWKPGKPRLGDHLDNPKLTGQEVPHDPSWSLPLQMYVIIHFLLALGTYQDVFDNKMTLSQFNMLGMTGYVLLTLTSMGFLIDQRPRAAVLEMLRCVLMVTMQRYGYMKPLLPTLAVTTQAFVSLSLLYWALRSFSQMFSIRKKTD
;
A
#
# COMPACT_ATOMS: atom_id res chain seq x y z
N MET A 1 1.34 -17.95 19.10
CA MET A 1 2.18 -16.89 18.52
C MET A 1 2.03 -15.56 19.26
N CYS A 2 0.82 -15.08 19.56
CA CYS A 2 0.59 -13.87 20.36
C CYS A 2 1.15 -13.95 21.81
N LEU A 3 1.00 -15.09 22.51
CA LEU A 3 1.51 -15.27 23.87
C LEU A 3 3.05 -15.18 23.97
N ASN A 4 3.78 -15.65 22.98
CA ASN A 4 5.24 -15.55 22.95
C ASN A 4 5.77 -14.15 22.63
N MET A 5 5.01 -13.32 21.91
CA MET A 5 5.30 -11.90 21.75
C MET A 5 5.08 -11.12 23.06
N TYR A 6 4.09 -11.54 23.83
CA TYR A 6 3.70 -10.95 25.10
C TYR A 6 4.77 -11.08 26.19
N ASN A 7 5.34 -12.28 26.38
CA ASN A 7 6.37 -12.53 27.38
C ASN A 7 7.71 -11.82 27.15
N ARG A 8 7.94 -11.25 25.96
CA ARG A 8 9.16 -10.47 25.65
C ARG A 8 8.97 -8.95 25.75
N CYS A 9 7.75 -8.48 26.00
CA CYS A 9 7.43 -7.05 26.17
C CYS A 9 7.20 -6.64 27.64
N ALA A 10 7.37 -7.54 28.62
CA ALA A 10 7.25 -7.23 30.03
C ALA A 10 8.43 -6.35 30.49
N PRO A 11 8.18 -5.22 31.16
CA PRO A 11 9.24 -4.40 31.73
C PRO A 11 9.87 -5.08 32.93
N LEU A 12 11.20 -5.12 32.97
CA LEU A 12 11.98 -5.48 34.13
C LEU A 12 11.61 -4.61 35.33
N ARG A 13 11.32 -5.27 36.42
CA ARG A 13 10.98 -4.79 37.75
C ARG A 13 11.63 -3.45 38.17
N SER A 14 10.84 -2.62 38.83
CA SER A 14 11.28 -1.92 40.05
C SER A 14 10.08 -1.46 40.90
N ARG A 15 9.75 -2.23 41.94
CA ARG A 15 8.80 -1.85 42.98
C ARG A 15 9.44 -1.02 44.13
N HIS A 16 10.64 -0.47 43.98
CA HIS A 16 11.35 0.21 45.08
C HIS A 16 11.93 1.59 44.76
N ALA A 17 11.38 2.36 43.81
CA ALA A 17 11.89 3.69 43.51
C ALA A 17 10.81 4.78 43.50
N LEU A 18 9.77 4.68 44.35
CA LEU A 18 8.64 5.63 44.29
C LEU A 18 8.76 6.82 45.25
N HIS A 19 9.84 6.98 46.02
CA HIS A 19 9.94 8.02 47.06
C HIS A 19 11.03 9.07 46.91
N SER A 20 11.78 9.15 45.81
CA SER A 20 12.89 10.13 45.71
C SER A 20 12.85 11.05 44.46
N TRP A 21 11.72 11.25 43.76
CA TRP A 21 11.69 11.94 42.46
C TRP A 21 10.79 13.17 42.43
N LEU A 22 10.80 13.98 43.48
CA LEU A 22 10.08 15.27 43.48
C LEU A 22 11.00 16.49 43.41
N SER A 23 12.17 16.39 42.86
CA SER A 23 12.98 17.59 42.55
C SER A 23 13.92 17.31 41.38
N THR A 24 13.68 17.89 40.26
CA THR A 24 14.56 18.52 39.26
C THR A 24 14.09 18.32 37.82
N GLY A 25 13.95 19.40 37.10
CA GLY A 25 13.49 19.50 35.69
C GLY A 25 14.44 18.90 34.63
N HIS A 26 15.30 17.95 34.96
CA HIS A 26 16.23 17.28 34.02
C HIS A 26 15.74 15.91 33.52
N VAL A 27 14.66 15.40 34.08
CA VAL A 27 14.18 14.01 33.83
C VAL A 27 13.41 13.89 32.50
N SER A 28 12.87 15.00 31.98
CA SER A 28 12.01 14.97 30.77
C SER A 28 12.75 14.64 29.45
N ARG A 29 14.04 15.03 29.32
CA ARG A 29 14.79 14.75 28.07
C ARG A 29 15.33 13.32 27.98
N LEU A 30 15.79 12.75 29.07
CA LEU A 30 16.31 11.36 29.09
C LEU A 30 15.19 10.32 28.97
N ARG A 31 13.99 10.58 29.51
CA ARG A 31 12.83 9.70 29.34
C ARG A 31 12.28 9.69 27.91
N LEU A 32 12.31 10.81 27.22
CA LEU A 32 11.94 10.90 25.79
C LEU A 32 12.93 10.15 24.89
N GLN A 33 14.23 10.15 25.22
CA GLN A 33 15.23 9.38 24.49
C GLN A 33 15.15 7.87 24.74
N SER A 34 14.85 7.43 25.95
CA SER A 34 14.77 6.00 26.28
C SER A 34 13.43 5.35 25.86
N LEU A 35 12.32 6.08 25.89
CA LEU A 35 11.00 5.59 25.46
C LEU A 35 10.79 5.75 23.93
N GLY A 36 11.41 6.76 23.31
CA GLY A 36 11.29 7.00 21.86
C GLY A 36 12.12 6.08 20.97
N GLN A 37 13.10 5.37 21.51
CA GLN A 37 14.07 4.63 20.68
C GLN A 37 13.88 3.11 20.60
N GLY A 38 12.94 2.51 21.30
CA GLY A 38 13.16 1.07 21.44
C GLY A 38 12.08 0.11 20.96
N VAL A 39 10.90 0.20 21.45
CA VAL A 39 9.97 -0.95 21.41
C VAL A 39 8.98 -0.92 20.24
N PRO A 40 8.30 0.18 19.90
CA PRO A 40 7.23 0.10 18.90
C PRO A 40 7.73 -0.09 17.45
N SER A 41 8.84 0.54 17.07
CA SER A 41 9.41 0.39 15.73
C SER A 41 10.05 -1.00 15.53
N ARG A 42 10.68 -1.57 16.53
CA ARG A 42 11.25 -2.92 16.49
C ARG A 42 10.16 -4.00 16.49
N VAL A 43 9.08 -3.83 17.23
CA VAL A 43 7.95 -4.78 17.24
C VAL A 43 7.26 -4.79 15.88
N ARG A 44 6.97 -3.62 15.30
CA ARG A 44 6.34 -3.52 13.97
C ARG A 44 7.24 -4.10 12.87
N ALA A 45 8.53 -3.77 12.84
CA ALA A 45 9.48 -4.29 11.87
C ALA A 45 9.60 -5.83 11.95
N ARG A 46 9.69 -6.39 13.16
CA ARG A 46 9.76 -7.85 13.34
C ARG A 46 8.49 -8.57 12.92
N ALA A 47 7.30 -8.03 13.23
CA ALA A 47 6.03 -8.64 12.84
C ALA A 47 5.90 -8.72 11.31
N HIS A 48 6.23 -7.66 10.58
CA HIS A 48 6.21 -7.67 9.12
C HIS A 48 7.25 -8.63 8.53
N GLN A 49 8.49 -8.64 9.04
CA GLN A 49 9.52 -9.58 8.58
C GLN A 49 9.12 -11.04 8.80
N GLN A 50 8.46 -11.35 9.92
CA GLN A 50 7.97 -12.69 10.22
C GLN A 50 6.73 -13.07 9.39
N ALA A 51 5.89 -12.12 9.00
CA ALA A 51 4.70 -12.36 8.20
C ALA A 51 5.00 -12.49 6.69
N THR A 52 6.07 -11.86 6.19
CA THR A 52 6.41 -11.84 4.75
C THR A 52 6.48 -13.25 4.12
N PRO A 53 7.16 -14.26 4.71
CA PRO A 53 7.18 -15.61 4.13
C PRO A 53 5.79 -16.23 4.01
N PHE A 54 4.90 -15.97 4.97
CA PHE A 54 3.53 -16.47 4.93
C PHE A 54 2.73 -15.77 3.81
N PHE A 55 2.89 -14.48 3.62
CA PHE A 55 2.23 -13.75 2.53
C PHE A 55 2.69 -14.27 1.16
N VAL A 56 3.99 -14.43 0.98
CA VAL A 56 4.54 -15.00 -0.26
C VAL A 56 4.03 -16.43 -0.47
N GLY A 57 4.07 -17.28 0.55
CA GLY A 57 3.56 -18.65 0.50
C GLY A 57 2.08 -18.72 0.15
N LEU A 58 1.25 -17.85 0.74
CA LEU A 58 -0.18 -17.79 0.44
C LEU A 58 -0.47 -17.28 -0.98
N MET A 59 0.26 -16.28 -1.47
CA MET A 59 0.15 -15.83 -2.87
C MET A 59 0.53 -16.93 -3.85
N VAL A 60 1.61 -17.65 -3.60
CA VAL A 60 2.01 -18.80 -4.43
C VAL A 60 0.95 -19.89 -4.38
N LEU A 61 0.42 -20.21 -3.18
CA LEU A 61 -0.65 -21.18 -3.01
C LEU A 61 -1.91 -20.76 -3.78
N GLU A 62 -2.30 -19.49 -3.72
CA GLU A 62 -3.44 -18.96 -4.48
C GLU A 62 -3.25 -19.14 -5.98
N LEU A 63 -2.05 -18.82 -6.52
CA LEU A 63 -1.73 -19.03 -7.95
C LEU A 63 -1.86 -20.50 -8.35
N VAL A 64 -1.30 -21.42 -7.56
CA VAL A 64 -1.35 -22.87 -7.84
C VAL A 64 -2.78 -23.39 -7.76
N VAL A 65 -3.50 -23.11 -6.67
CA VAL A 65 -4.88 -23.60 -6.48
C VAL A 65 -5.82 -22.96 -7.51
N GLY A 66 -5.65 -21.68 -7.81
CA GLY A 66 -6.43 -21.00 -8.82
C GLY A 66 -6.24 -21.61 -10.21
N PHE A 67 -4.99 -21.83 -10.61
CA PHE A 67 -4.67 -22.49 -11.88
C PHE A 67 -5.24 -23.92 -11.96
N LEU A 68 -5.11 -24.72 -10.90
CA LEU A 68 -5.66 -26.08 -10.84
C LEU A 68 -7.20 -26.10 -10.93
N LYS A 69 -7.88 -25.07 -10.40
CA LYS A 69 -9.35 -24.99 -10.43
C LYS A 69 -9.90 -24.47 -11.76
N THR A 70 -9.22 -23.53 -12.40
CA THR A 70 -9.77 -22.76 -13.53
C THR A 70 -9.06 -23.05 -14.85
N GLY A 71 -7.86 -23.66 -14.82
CA GLY A 71 -6.99 -23.81 -15.99
C GLY A 71 -6.34 -22.51 -16.46
N ALA A 72 -6.54 -21.40 -15.73
CA ALA A 72 -6.02 -20.08 -16.04
C ALA A 72 -5.42 -19.41 -14.80
N PRO A 73 -4.43 -18.52 -14.96
CA PRO A 73 -3.88 -17.78 -13.83
C PRO A 73 -4.93 -16.80 -13.27
N VAL A 74 -5.00 -16.69 -11.93
CA VAL A 74 -5.90 -15.76 -11.21
C VAL A 74 -5.40 -14.32 -11.24
N VAL A 75 -4.19 -14.09 -11.73
CA VAL A 75 -3.58 -12.78 -11.90
C VAL A 75 -2.66 -12.80 -13.11
N THR A 76 -2.62 -11.71 -13.88
CA THR A 76 -1.60 -11.56 -14.93
C THR A 76 -0.27 -11.11 -14.33
N LEU A 77 0.82 -11.38 -15.04
CA LEU A 77 2.15 -10.94 -14.61
C LEU A 77 2.22 -9.41 -14.48
N SER A 78 1.59 -8.70 -15.42
CA SER A 78 1.52 -7.24 -15.47
C SER A 78 0.87 -6.67 -14.20
N ASP A 79 -0.32 -7.20 -13.82
CA ASP A 79 -1.06 -6.72 -12.66
C ASP A 79 -0.38 -7.10 -11.34
N GLY A 80 0.12 -8.34 -11.23
CA GLY A 80 0.84 -8.81 -10.04
C GLY A 80 2.10 -8.02 -9.75
N LEU A 81 2.95 -7.76 -10.75
CA LEU A 81 4.15 -6.93 -10.61
C LEU A 81 3.79 -5.49 -10.21
N THR A 82 2.72 -4.92 -10.79
CA THR A 82 2.25 -3.58 -10.43
C THR A 82 1.72 -3.52 -9.00
N SER A 83 1.00 -4.55 -8.55
CA SER A 83 0.49 -4.65 -7.18
C SER A 83 1.63 -4.69 -6.16
N VAL A 84 2.63 -5.55 -6.40
CA VAL A 84 3.82 -5.61 -5.52
C VAL A 84 4.62 -4.31 -5.58
N SER A 85 4.77 -3.70 -6.76
CA SER A 85 5.44 -2.41 -6.93
C SER A 85 4.76 -1.29 -6.14
N ALA A 86 3.43 -1.23 -6.16
CA ALA A 86 2.66 -0.27 -5.37
C ALA A 86 2.89 -0.48 -3.86
N GLY A 87 2.90 -1.75 -3.41
CA GLY A 87 3.23 -2.11 -2.04
C GLY A 87 4.63 -1.66 -1.62
N MET A 88 5.63 -1.86 -2.48
CA MET A 88 7.00 -1.37 -2.24
C MET A 88 7.02 0.16 -2.09
N ILE A 89 6.41 0.88 -3.02
CA ILE A 89 6.36 2.35 -3.01
C ILE A 89 5.64 2.88 -1.78
N SER A 90 4.54 2.26 -1.37
CA SER A 90 3.76 2.68 -0.20
C SER A 90 4.56 2.70 1.10
N ARG A 91 5.64 1.93 1.19
CA ARG A 91 6.50 1.85 2.37
C ARG A 91 7.70 2.79 2.34
N ILE A 92 8.03 3.40 1.19
CA ILE A 92 9.18 4.31 1.04
C ILE A 92 9.19 5.46 2.06
N PRO A 93 8.07 6.12 2.38
CA PRO A 93 8.08 7.18 3.38
C PRO A 93 8.63 6.76 4.74
N LEU A 94 8.51 5.47 5.11
CA LEU A 94 9.05 4.96 6.38
C LEU A 94 10.59 4.94 6.45
N LEU A 95 11.27 5.13 5.33
CA LEU A 95 12.72 5.32 5.29
C LEU A 95 13.11 6.71 5.83
N PHE A 96 12.30 7.72 5.50
CA PHE A 96 12.60 9.13 5.77
C PHE A 96 11.80 9.71 6.94
N MET A 97 10.58 9.20 7.15
CA MET A 97 9.65 9.66 8.19
C MET A 97 9.44 8.56 9.23
N ARG A 98 10.01 8.72 10.41
CA ARG A 98 9.91 7.72 11.48
C ARG A 98 8.52 7.77 12.13
N GLY A 99 7.59 6.97 11.63
CA GLY A 99 6.38 6.62 12.35
C GLY A 99 5.52 7.80 12.82
N CYS A 100 5.21 8.76 11.94
CA CYS A 100 4.40 9.94 12.28
C CYS A 100 3.11 9.57 13.02
N GLU A 101 2.43 8.53 12.58
CA GLU A 101 1.19 8.02 13.18
C GLU A 101 1.38 7.64 14.66
N LEU A 102 2.35 6.77 14.94
CA LEU A 102 2.60 6.32 16.30
C LEU A 102 3.20 7.44 17.16
N THR A 103 4.01 8.32 16.59
CA THR A 103 4.56 9.49 17.29
C THR A 103 3.44 10.45 17.70
N ALA A 104 2.48 10.71 16.82
CA ALA A 104 1.32 11.53 17.12
C ALA A 104 0.43 10.87 18.18
N TYR A 105 0.20 9.56 18.06
CA TYR A 105 -0.53 8.79 19.05
C TYR A 105 0.12 8.85 20.44
N MET A 106 1.44 8.63 20.51
CA MET A 106 2.21 8.71 21.75
C MET A 106 2.20 10.14 22.33
N PHE A 107 2.28 11.18 21.48
CA PHE A 107 2.18 12.55 21.93
C PHE A 107 0.83 12.84 22.62
N VAL A 108 -0.28 12.40 22.03
CA VAL A 108 -1.61 12.53 22.63
C VAL A 108 -1.70 11.71 23.92
N TRP A 109 -1.23 10.47 23.89
CA TRP A 109 -1.19 9.60 25.05
C TRP A 109 -0.42 10.22 26.22
N ASP A 110 0.77 10.73 26.00
CA ASP A 110 1.63 11.26 27.05
C ASP A 110 1.10 12.56 27.67
N ARG A 111 0.40 13.38 26.85
CA ARG A 111 -0.01 14.74 27.25
C ARG A 111 -1.49 14.85 27.63
N TYR A 112 -2.34 14.05 27.03
CA TYR A 112 -3.79 14.28 27.06
C TYR A 112 -4.60 13.03 27.46
N ARG A 113 -3.97 11.90 27.80
CA ARG A 113 -4.75 10.72 28.22
C ARG A 113 -5.63 11.06 29.44
N LEU A 114 -6.88 10.63 29.34
CA LEU A 114 -7.87 10.82 30.39
C LEU A 114 -7.88 9.64 31.37
N LEU A 115 -7.65 8.44 30.83
CA LEU A 115 -7.63 7.18 31.57
C LEU A 115 -6.60 6.26 30.92
N GLU A 116 -5.96 5.43 31.75
CA GLU A 116 -5.11 4.35 31.26
C GLU A 116 -5.80 3.01 31.50
N LEU A 117 -6.30 2.39 30.44
CA LEU A 117 -6.86 1.05 30.54
C LEU A 117 -5.76 0.04 30.88
N PRO A 118 -5.98 -0.87 31.85
CA PRO A 118 -4.96 -1.84 32.26
C PRO A 118 -4.65 -2.81 31.10
N TRP A 119 -3.38 -2.86 30.69
CA TRP A 119 -2.94 -3.65 29.54
C TRP A 119 -3.06 -5.17 29.75
N ASP A 120 -3.13 -5.63 30.99
CA ASP A 120 -3.29 -7.02 31.41
C ASP A 120 -4.77 -7.46 31.54
N SER A 121 -5.70 -6.56 31.34
CA SER A 121 -7.15 -6.86 31.32
C SER A 121 -7.62 -7.29 29.93
N ALA A 122 -8.29 -8.42 29.82
CA ALA A 122 -8.90 -8.88 28.59
C ALA A 122 -9.89 -7.86 27.99
N TRP A 123 -10.59 -7.10 28.84
CA TRP A 123 -11.51 -6.06 28.41
C TRP A 123 -10.81 -4.93 27.64
N THR A 124 -9.59 -4.54 28.03
CA THR A 124 -8.79 -3.56 27.30
C THR A 124 -8.51 -4.00 25.87
N TRP A 125 -8.25 -5.29 25.68
CA TRP A 125 -7.99 -5.86 24.33
C TRP A 125 -9.27 -5.90 23.50
N TRP A 126 -10.40 -6.28 24.07
CA TRP A 126 -11.68 -6.26 23.34
C TRP A 126 -12.13 -4.85 22.97
N ILE A 127 -12.03 -3.91 23.91
CA ILE A 127 -12.35 -2.49 23.65
C ILE A 127 -11.43 -1.93 22.56
N ALA A 128 -10.13 -2.18 22.65
CA ALA A 128 -9.16 -1.72 21.64
C ALA A 128 -9.43 -2.34 20.25
N PHE A 129 -9.78 -3.63 20.21
CA PHE A 129 -10.19 -4.31 18.98
C PHE A 129 -11.39 -3.61 18.32
N LEU A 130 -12.47 -3.42 19.09
CA LEU A 130 -13.69 -2.78 18.58
C LEU A 130 -13.43 -1.32 18.15
N CYS A 131 -12.67 -0.57 18.94
CA CYS A 131 -12.33 0.82 18.61
C CYS A 131 -11.45 0.92 17.36
N VAL A 132 -10.44 0.07 17.20
CA VAL A 132 -9.59 0.07 16.00
C VAL A 132 -10.41 -0.26 14.77
N ASP A 133 -11.24 -1.29 14.82
CA ASP A 133 -12.04 -1.71 13.68
C ASP A 133 -13.14 -0.69 13.33
N PHE A 134 -13.74 -0.05 14.34
CA PHE A 134 -14.67 1.07 14.16
C PHE A 134 -13.98 2.30 13.51
N CYS A 135 -12.83 2.71 14.00
CA CYS A 135 -12.06 3.79 13.40
C CYS A 135 -11.67 3.44 11.95
N TYR A 136 -11.27 2.20 11.71
CA TYR A 136 -10.96 1.72 10.36
C TYR A 136 -12.15 1.84 9.42
N TYR A 137 -13.36 1.43 9.85
CA TYR A 137 -14.59 1.59 9.07
C TYR A 137 -14.78 3.04 8.60
N TRP A 138 -14.65 4.01 9.51
CA TRP A 138 -14.81 5.43 9.17
C TRP A 138 -13.69 5.97 8.28
N VAL A 139 -12.44 5.59 8.53
CA VAL A 139 -11.31 5.92 7.63
C VAL A 139 -11.59 5.40 6.23
N HIS A 140 -11.98 4.15 6.12
CA HIS A 140 -12.23 3.48 4.84
C HIS A 140 -13.42 4.09 4.11
N ARG A 141 -14.52 4.33 4.82
CA ARG A 141 -15.69 5.02 4.28
C ARG A 141 -15.34 6.42 3.76
N LEU A 142 -14.63 7.21 4.53
CA LEU A 142 -14.21 8.56 4.10
C LEU A 142 -13.17 8.51 2.98
N ALA A 143 -12.36 7.47 2.91
CA ALA A 143 -11.46 7.25 1.77
C ALA A 143 -12.21 7.06 0.45
N HIS A 144 -13.45 6.61 0.47
CA HIS A 144 -14.35 6.54 -0.69
C HIS A 144 -15.20 7.80 -0.87
N GLU A 145 -15.66 8.41 0.22
CA GLU A 145 -16.63 9.50 0.19
C GLU A 145 -16.01 10.91 0.09
N VAL A 146 -14.68 11.04 0.19
CA VAL A 146 -13.94 12.30 0.10
C VAL A 146 -12.88 12.20 -0.98
N SER A 147 -13.00 12.97 -2.05
CA SER A 147 -12.12 12.90 -3.24
C SER A 147 -10.64 12.98 -2.94
N PHE A 148 -10.21 13.82 -1.98
CA PHE A 148 -8.82 13.92 -1.58
C PHE A 148 -8.30 12.64 -0.92
N MET A 149 -9.11 11.98 -0.09
CA MET A 149 -8.77 10.70 0.52
C MET A 149 -8.86 9.55 -0.50
N TRP A 150 -9.85 9.61 -1.41
CA TRP A 150 -9.95 8.69 -2.53
C TRP A 150 -8.72 8.72 -3.42
N ALA A 151 -8.11 9.89 -3.63
CA ALA A 151 -6.86 10.01 -4.39
C ALA A 151 -5.74 9.13 -3.83
N ALA A 152 -5.70 8.90 -2.52
CA ALA A 152 -4.83 7.93 -1.90
C ALA A 152 -5.35 6.50 -2.06
N HIS A 153 -6.64 6.27 -1.85
CA HIS A 153 -7.22 4.93 -1.75
C HIS A 153 -7.48 4.27 -3.11
N GLN A 154 -7.73 5.07 -4.16
CA GLN A 154 -8.01 4.56 -5.51
C GLN A 154 -6.89 3.68 -6.10
N VAL A 155 -5.64 3.83 -5.61
CA VAL A 155 -4.54 2.95 -6.02
C VAL A 155 -4.86 1.50 -5.68
N HIS A 156 -5.45 1.25 -4.50
CA HIS A 156 -5.88 -0.07 -4.04
C HIS A 156 -6.98 -0.66 -4.93
N HIS A 157 -7.93 0.15 -5.38
CA HIS A 157 -9.01 -0.24 -6.29
C HIS A 157 -8.64 -0.24 -7.77
N SER A 158 -7.40 0.12 -8.14
CA SER A 158 -6.99 0.23 -9.55
C SER A 158 -6.66 -1.11 -10.23
N SER A 159 -6.56 -2.22 -9.48
CA SER A 159 -6.43 -3.55 -10.06
C SER A 159 -7.73 -3.99 -10.71
N GLU A 160 -7.65 -4.51 -11.93
CA GLU A 160 -8.79 -5.11 -12.62
C GLU A 160 -8.89 -6.63 -12.34
N TYR A 161 -8.09 -7.12 -11.41
CA TYR A 161 -8.11 -8.48 -10.84
C TYR A 161 -8.32 -8.40 -9.33
N TYR A 162 -8.83 -9.49 -8.74
CA TYR A 162 -9.04 -9.58 -7.30
C TYR A 162 -8.40 -10.85 -6.75
N ASN A 163 -7.28 -10.69 -6.09
CA ASN A 163 -6.46 -11.78 -5.57
C ASN A 163 -5.55 -11.25 -4.44
N LEU A 164 -4.80 -12.12 -3.79
CA LEU A 164 -3.96 -11.74 -2.65
C LEU A 164 -2.90 -10.67 -2.98
N THR A 165 -2.47 -10.54 -4.25
CA THR A 165 -1.56 -9.44 -4.62
C THR A 165 -2.25 -8.09 -4.60
N THR A 166 -3.58 -8.03 -4.81
CA THR A 166 -4.39 -6.81 -4.73
C THR A 166 -4.30 -6.19 -3.33
N ALA A 167 -4.23 -7.00 -2.27
CA ALA A 167 -4.03 -6.52 -0.90
C ALA A 167 -2.74 -5.70 -0.74
N LEU A 168 -1.70 -6.00 -1.52
CA LEU A 168 -0.42 -5.29 -1.49
C LEU A 168 -0.45 -3.99 -2.30
N ARG A 169 -1.43 -3.78 -3.17
CA ARG A 169 -1.56 -2.59 -4.01
C ARG A 169 -1.99 -1.39 -3.16
N GLN A 170 -1.02 -0.66 -2.63
CA GLN A 170 -1.23 0.43 -1.68
C GLN A 170 -0.61 1.75 -2.17
N SER A 171 -1.17 2.88 -1.71
CA SER A 171 -0.67 4.20 -2.07
C SER A 171 0.47 4.67 -1.16
N LEU A 172 1.39 5.42 -1.77
CA LEU A 172 2.42 6.19 -1.10
C LEU A 172 1.83 7.16 -0.04
N THR A 173 0.64 7.69 -0.30
CA THR A 173 0.02 8.76 0.49
C THR A 173 -1.00 8.26 1.52
N GLN A 174 -1.41 7.00 1.46
CA GLN A 174 -2.43 6.42 2.35
C GLN A 174 -2.12 6.64 3.85
N GLN A 175 -0.88 6.46 4.25
CA GLN A 175 -0.46 6.63 5.64
C GLN A 175 -0.58 8.06 6.18
N PHE A 176 -0.71 9.07 5.31
CA PHE A 176 -0.88 10.47 5.72
C PHE A 176 -2.33 10.88 5.90
N THR A 177 -3.28 10.06 5.46
CA THR A 177 -4.71 10.38 5.50
C THR A 177 -5.47 9.67 6.62
N SER A 178 -4.93 8.58 7.18
CA SER A 178 -5.66 7.69 8.10
C SER A 178 -5.38 7.92 9.59
N TRP A 179 -4.16 8.31 9.96
CA TRP A 179 -3.69 8.30 11.35
C TRP A 179 -4.49 9.17 12.31
N ILE A 180 -5.02 10.31 11.85
CA ILE A 180 -5.75 11.26 12.69
C ILE A 180 -7.02 10.65 13.32
N PHE A 181 -7.64 9.70 12.65
CA PHE A 181 -8.86 9.04 13.10
C PHE A 181 -8.66 8.12 14.30
N TYR A 182 -7.44 7.66 14.51
CA TYR A 182 -7.09 6.82 15.66
C TYR A 182 -6.65 7.60 16.88
N LEU A 183 -6.39 8.92 16.77
CA LEU A 183 -5.92 9.74 17.88
C LEU A 183 -6.88 9.77 19.07
N PRO A 184 -8.21 9.78 18.92
CA PRO A 184 -9.11 9.73 20.06
C PRO A 184 -8.90 8.51 20.97
N MET A 185 -8.45 7.38 20.41
CA MET A 185 -8.14 6.19 21.21
C MET A 185 -6.95 6.41 22.17
N ALA A 186 -6.02 7.31 21.81
CA ALA A 186 -4.89 7.66 22.67
C ALA A 186 -5.31 8.33 24.00
N LEU A 187 -6.57 8.70 24.15
CA LEU A 187 -7.09 9.21 25.42
C LEU A 187 -7.26 8.11 26.46
N ILE A 188 -7.39 6.84 26.05
CA ILE A 188 -7.71 5.72 26.98
C ILE A 188 -6.91 4.43 26.69
N VAL A 189 -6.52 4.15 25.43
CA VAL A 189 -5.92 2.86 25.04
C VAL A 189 -4.38 2.98 25.02
N PRO A 190 -3.66 2.10 25.74
CA PRO A 190 -2.21 2.11 25.75
C PRO A 190 -1.62 1.92 24.33
N PRO A 191 -0.54 2.67 23.96
CA PRO A 191 0.06 2.60 22.63
C PRO A 191 0.49 1.21 22.18
N ALA A 192 0.94 0.36 23.11
CA ALA A 192 1.34 -1.02 22.80
C ALA A 192 0.13 -1.88 22.36
N VAL A 193 -1.02 -1.72 23.02
CA VAL A 193 -2.26 -2.43 22.69
C VAL A 193 -2.80 -1.94 21.34
N PHE A 194 -2.83 -0.62 21.13
CA PHE A 194 -3.17 -0.03 19.84
C PHE A 194 -2.29 -0.57 18.71
N ALA A 195 -0.96 -0.59 18.90
CA ALA A 195 -0.02 -1.05 17.88
C ALA A 195 -0.22 -2.53 17.50
N VAL A 196 -0.67 -3.37 18.42
CA VAL A 196 -1.02 -4.77 18.12
C VAL A 196 -2.30 -4.84 17.28
N HIS A 197 -3.35 -4.13 17.68
CA HIS A 197 -4.63 -4.22 16.99
C HIS A 197 -4.60 -3.64 15.57
N ILE A 198 -3.89 -2.53 15.34
CA ILE A 198 -3.74 -2.00 13.98
C ILE A 198 -3.00 -2.99 13.07
N GLN A 199 -2.02 -3.74 13.60
CA GLN A 199 -1.33 -4.79 12.84
C GLN A 199 -2.23 -6.01 12.58
N LEU A 200 -3.00 -6.45 13.56
CA LEU A 200 -3.96 -7.55 13.38
C LEU A 200 -5.02 -7.21 12.35
N ASN A 201 -5.52 -5.98 12.35
CA ASN A 201 -6.48 -5.49 11.35
C ASN A 201 -5.89 -5.56 9.93
N LEU A 202 -4.64 -5.11 9.74
CA LEU A 202 -3.94 -5.21 8.45
C LEU A 202 -3.69 -6.67 8.02
N LEU A 203 -3.34 -7.55 8.96
CA LEU A 203 -3.14 -8.97 8.67
C LEU A 203 -4.45 -9.66 8.26
N TYR A 204 -5.55 -9.30 8.94
CA TYR A 204 -6.86 -9.82 8.58
C TYR A 204 -7.26 -9.41 7.16
N GLN A 205 -7.06 -8.17 6.79
CA GLN A 205 -7.43 -7.66 5.48
C GLN A 205 -6.67 -8.33 4.33
N PHE A 206 -5.49 -8.92 4.56
CA PHE A 206 -4.74 -9.60 3.50
C PHE A 206 -5.51 -10.81 2.93
N TRP A 207 -5.99 -11.71 3.80
CA TRP A 207 -6.60 -12.96 3.35
C TRP A 207 -7.99 -12.81 2.74
N ILE A 208 -8.70 -11.71 3.02
CA ILE A 208 -10.02 -11.47 2.42
C ILE A 208 -9.94 -11.08 0.94
N HIS A 209 -8.76 -10.77 0.40
CA HIS A 209 -8.55 -10.44 -1.02
C HIS A 209 -8.33 -11.70 -1.87
N THR A 210 -9.35 -12.54 -2.02
CA THR A 210 -9.28 -13.72 -2.89
C THR A 210 -10.66 -14.14 -3.39
N GLU A 211 -10.73 -14.68 -4.60
CA GLU A 211 -11.94 -15.30 -5.14
C GLU A 211 -12.01 -16.82 -4.88
N LEU A 212 -10.95 -17.41 -4.31
CA LEU A 212 -10.90 -18.86 -4.07
C LEU A 212 -11.77 -19.31 -2.90
N ILE A 213 -12.00 -18.42 -1.92
CA ILE A 213 -12.83 -18.66 -0.75
C ILE A 213 -14.20 -18.03 -1.02
N LYS A 214 -15.20 -18.89 -1.03
CA LYS A 214 -16.59 -18.47 -1.21
C LYS A 214 -17.28 -18.30 0.15
N ASN A 215 -18.58 -18.42 0.19
CA ASN A 215 -19.41 -18.20 1.36
C ASN A 215 -18.92 -19.02 2.59
N LEU A 216 -18.74 -18.33 3.72
CA LEU A 216 -18.35 -18.89 5.02
C LEU A 216 -19.55 -19.08 5.97
N GLY A 217 -20.77 -19.06 5.44
CA GLY A 217 -22.01 -19.30 6.20
C GLY A 217 -22.26 -18.26 7.27
N PRO A 218 -22.69 -18.67 8.51
CA PRO A 218 -23.08 -17.74 9.57
C PRO A 218 -21.98 -16.76 10.01
N LEU A 219 -20.70 -17.08 9.77
CA LEU A 219 -19.59 -16.17 10.08
C LEU A 219 -19.69 -14.83 9.31
N GLU A 220 -20.31 -14.85 8.15
CA GLU A 220 -20.53 -13.67 7.31
C GLU A 220 -21.58 -12.68 7.88
N TRP A 221 -22.29 -13.06 8.93
CA TRP A 221 -23.18 -12.11 9.61
C TRP A 221 -22.40 -11.09 10.44
N VAL A 222 -21.23 -11.47 10.93
CA VAL A 222 -20.39 -10.68 11.82
C VAL A 222 -19.12 -10.20 11.14
N PHE A 223 -18.46 -11.09 10.39
CA PHE A 223 -17.14 -10.83 9.82
C PHE A 223 -17.21 -10.39 8.37
N ASN A 224 -16.33 -9.47 8.00
CA ASN A 224 -16.03 -9.20 6.60
C ASN A 224 -15.21 -10.37 6.02
N THR A 225 -15.67 -10.91 4.90
CA THR A 225 -15.10 -12.11 4.27
C THR A 225 -14.72 -11.82 2.83
N PRO A 226 -14.00 -12.72 2.15
CA PRO A 226 -13.73 -12.56 0.72
C PRO A 226 -14.98 -12.26 -0.11
N THR A 227 -16.14 -12.85 0.22
CA THR A 227 -17.42 -12.63 -0.47
C THR A 227 -17.84 -11.16 -0.42
N TYR A 228 -17.76 -10.51 0.73
CA TYR A 228 -18.21 -9.14 0.89
C TYR A 228 -17.15 -8.13 0.47
N HIS A 229 -15.87 -8.42 0.73
CA HIS A 229 -14.79 -7.54 0.33
C HIS A 229 -14.59 -7.55 -1.20
N LYS A 230 -14.91 -8.66 -1.88
CA LYS A 230 -15.00 -8.71 -3.34
C LYS A 230 -16.03 -7.71 -3.88
N VAL A 231 -17.21 -7.60 -3.25
CA VAL A 231 -18.23 -6.60 -3.62
C VAL A 231 -17.69 -5.17 -3.42
N HIS A 232 -16.96 -4.94 -2.32
CA HIS A 232 -16.32 -3.65 -2.06
C HIS A 232 -15.37 -3.22 -3.18
N HIS A 233 -14.60 -4.15 -3.77
CA HIS A 233 -13.70 -3.90 -4.89
C HIS A 233 -14.38 -3.81 -6.24
N GLY A 234 -15.69 -4.07 -6.31
CA GLY A 234 -16.46 -4.02 -7.54
C GLY A 234 -16.77 -2.59 -8.00
N ARG A 235 -16.74 -2.38 -9.32
CA ARG A 235 -17.20 -1.11 -9.94
C ARG A 235 -18.62 -1.16 -10.49
N ASN A 236 -19.33 -2.27 -10.26
CA ASN A 236 -20.77 -2.38 -10.57
C ASN A 236 -21.55 -1.36 -9.73
N SER A 237 -22.65 -0.82 -10.27
CA SER A 237 -23.41 0.23 -9.57
C SER A 237 -23.84 -0.14 -8.15
N TYR A 238 -24.19 -1.42 -7.90
CA TYR A 238 -24.58 -1.89 -6.58
C TYR A 238 -23.40 -2.11 -5.61
N CYS A 239 -22.17 -2.14 -6.13
CA CYS A 239 -20.93 -2.32 -5.37
C CYS A 239 -20.36 -1.00 -4.84
N ILE A 240 -20.67 0.12 -5.54
CA ILE A 240 -20.04 1.41 -5.25
C ILE A 240 -20.45 1.88 -3.85
N ASP A 241 -19.46 2.31 -3.10
CA ASP A 241 -19.60 2.83 -1.73
C ASP A 241 -20.27 1.84 -0.78
N LYS A 242 -19.87 0.56 -0.84
CA LYS A 242 -20.35 -0.54 0.00
C LYS A 242 -19.22 -1.31 0.68
N ASN A 243 -19.55 -1.96 1.81
CA ASN A 243 -18.74 -2.95 2.54
C ASN A 243 -17.36 -2.45 2.99
N TYR A 244 -17.35 -1.37 3.76
CA TYR A 244 -16.12 -0.73 4.26
C TYR A 244 -15.47 -1.41 5.47
N GLY A 245 -16.15 -2.36 6.12
CA GLY A 245 -15.65 -3.03 7.31
C GLY A 245 -14.26 -3.65 7.11
N GLY A 246 -13.36 -3.49 8.08
CA GLY A 246 -12.07 -4.15 8.07
C GLY A 246 -12.21 -5.63 8.45
N ILE A 247 -12.51 -5.89 9.71
CA ILE A 247 -12.74 -7.23 10.27
C ILE A 247 -14.25 -7.49 10.41
N LEU A 248 -14.99 -6.53 10.92
CA LEU A 248 -16.40 -6.67 11.24
C LEU A 248 -17.30 -6.00 10.21
N ILE A 249 -18.12 -6.80 9.52
CA ILE A 249 -19.13 -6.31 8.56
C ILE A 249 -20.35 -5.70 9.27
N ILE A 250 -20.44 -5.85 10.58
CA ILE A 250 -21.55 -5.31 11.38
C ILE A 250 -21.66 -3.79 11.27
N TRP A 251 -20.51 -3.07 11.05
CA TRP A 251 -20.52 -1.63 10.87
C TRP A 251 -21.27 -1.24 9.59
N ASP A 252 -21.05 -1.99 8.50
CA ASP A 252 -21.78 -1.75 7.26
C ASP A 252 -23.27 -1.99 7.39
N ARG A 253 -23.66 -3.02 8.14
CA ARG A 253 -25.07 -3.29 8.45
C ARG A 253 -25.68 -2.19 9.30
N LEU A 254 -24.95 -1.72 10.31
CA LEU A 254 -25.41 -0.68 11.24
C LEU A 254 -25.57 0.68 10.55
N PHE A 255 -24.62 1.04 9.65
CA PHE A 255 -24.60 2.34 8.99
C PHE A 255 -25.16 2.33 7.57
N GLY A 256 -25.79 1.23 7.12
CA GLY A 256 -26.52 1.14 5.85
C GLY A 256 -25.63 1.07 4.61
N THR A 257 -24.36 0.69 4.76
CA THR A 257 -23.41 0.54 3.65
C THR A 257 -23.20 -0.92 3.22
N PHE A 258 -23.96 -1.86 3.78
CA PHE A 258 -23.88 -3.27 3.42
C PHE A 258 -24.50 -3.56 2.05
N ALA A 259 -23.80 -4.38 1.26
CA ALA A 259 -24.32 -5.00 0.05
C ALA A 259 -23.82 -6.44 -0.11
N ALA A 260 -24.72 -7.35 -0.47
CA ALA A 260 -24.36 -8.70 -0.88
C ALA A 260 -24.08 -8.74 -2.38
N GLU A 261 -23.34 -9.74 -2.85
CA GLU A 261 -23.11 -9.99 -4.27
C GLU A 261 -24.46 -10.30 -4.95
N LYS A 262 -24.73 -9.62 -6.08
CA LYS A 262 -25.94 -9.81 -6.88
C LYS A 262 -25.61 -10.42 -8.25
N ASP A 263 -24.65 -9.81 -8.94
CA ASP A 263 -24.20 -10.17 -10.27
C ASP A 263 -22.68 -10.35 -10.27
N LYS A 264 -22.14 -10.88 -11.38
CA LYS A 264 -20.69 -10.99 -11.57
C LYS A 264 -20.02 -9.65 -11.29
N VAL A 265 -19.12 -9.64 -10.32
CA VAL A 265 -18.37 -8.43 -9.96
C VAL A 265 -17.32 -8.13 -11.03
N VAL A 266 -17.28 -6.87 -11.45
CA VAL A 266 -16.26 -6.33 -12.36
C VAL A 266 -15.34 -5.43 -11.53
N PHE A 267 -14.03 -5.74 -11.54
CA PHE A 267 -13.04 -5.03 -10.72
C PHE A 267 -12.43 -3.83 -11.45
N GLY A 268 -11.73 -3.00 -10.69
CA GLY A 268 -11.04 -1.82 -11.18
C GLY A 268 -11.78 -0.51 -10.91
N LEU A 269 -11.22 0.58 -11.39
CA LEU A 269 -11.81 1.91 -11.25
C LEU A 269 -13.00 2.08 -12.23
N VAL A 270 -13.99 2.88 -11.82
CA VAL A 270 -15.12 3.27 -12.70
C VAL A 270 -14.62 3.83 -14.03
N SER A 271 -13.53 4.62 -14.01
CA SER A 271 -12.80 5.07 -15.19
C SER A 271 -11.43 4.39 -15.22
N PRO A 272 -11.24 3.30 -15.97
CA PRO A 272 -9.99 2.56 -16.02
C PRO A 272 -8.81 3.43 -16.46
N ILE A 273 -7.64 3.21 -15.85
CA ILE A 273 -6.41 3.98 -16.17
C ILE A 273 -5.61 3.38 -17.31
N ASN A 274 -5.83 2.12 -17.66
CA ASN A 274 -5.21 1.38 -18.76
C ASN A 274 -3.69 1.55 -18.82
N THR A 275 -3.00 1.37 -17.70
CA THR A 275 -1.53 1.48 -17.63
C THR A 275 -0.99 0.76 -16.39
N PHE A 276 0.21 0.23 -16.53
CA PHE A 276 1.00 -0.36 -15.45
C PHE A 276 2.15 0.56 -14.99
N GLU A 277 2.21 1.82 -15.50
CA GLU A 277 3.20 2.80 -15.07
C GLU A 277 2.89 3.26 -13.64
N ILE A 278 3.78 2.86 -12.72
CA ILE A 278 3.48 2.92 -11.29
C ILE A 278 3.35 4.33 -10.71
N LEU A 279 4.09 5.32 -11.23
CA LEU A 279 3.96 6.70 -10.76
C LEU A 279 2.65 7.31 -11.23
N TYR A 280 2.18 6.97 -12.43
CA TYR A 280 0.87 7.39 -12.89
C TYR A 280 -0.24 6.75 -12.08
N VAL A 281 -0.15 5.44 -11.80
CA VAL A 281 -1.09 4.74 -10.91
C VAL A 281 -1.20 5.45 -9.56
N GLN A 282 -0.08 5.92 -8.99
CA GLN A 282 -0.03 6.61 -7.70
C GLN A 282 -0.59 8.05 -7.75
N LEU A 283 -0.39 8.79 -8.85
CA LEU A 283 -0.54 10.24 -8.85
C LEU A 283 -1.67 10.76 -9.75
N HIS A 284 -2.19 9.94 -10.69
CA HIS A 284 -3.12 10.42 -11.73
C HIS A 284 -4.36 11.11 -11.15
N TYR A 285 -4.92 10.60 -10.05
CA TYR A 285 -6.13 11.17 -9.48
C TYR A 285 -5.88 12.52 -8.79
N TYR A 286 -4.71 12.72 -8.16
CA TYR A 286 -4.31 14.04 -7.66
C TYR A 286 -4.19 15.05 -8.79
N LEU A 287 -3.58 14.64 -9.91
CA LEU A 287 -3.47 15.47 -11.12
C LEU A 287 -4.84 15.77 -11.71
N TYR A 288 -5.75 14.78 -11.71
CA TYR A 288 -7.13 14.96 -12.11
C TYR A 288 -7.85 15.97 -11.23
N LEU A 289 -7.78 15.86 -9.91
CA LEU A 289 -8.39 16.82 -8.98
C LEU A 289 -7.87 18.24 -9.20
N GLY A 290 -6.55 18.40 -9.33
CA GLY A 290 -5.93 19.67 -9.64
C GLY A 290 -6.49 20.29 -10.94
N ARG A 291 -6.49 19.54 -12.03
CA ARG A 291 -7.04 19.98 -13.31
C ARG A 291 -8.53 20.29 -13.22
N ARG A 292 -9.30 19.41 -12.58
CA ARG A 292 -10.73 19.59 -12.42
C ARG A 292 -11.07 20.85 -11.61
N SER A 293 -10.35 21.12 -10.53
CA SER A 293 -10.59 22.31 -9.72
C SER A 293 -10.40 23.62 -10.51
N THR A 294 -9.51 23.62 -11.51
CA THR A 294 -9.31 24.81 -12.36
C THR A 294 -10.47 25.06 -13.34
N THR A 295 -11.32 24.07 -13.61
CA THR A 295 -12.46 24.24 -14.52
C THR A 295 -13.65 24.99 -13.89
N PHE A 296 -13.72 25.05 -12.56
CA PHE A 296 -14.80 25.71 -11.84
C PHE A 296 -14.52 27.20 -11.65
N LYS A 297 -15.59 28.00 -11.71
CA LYS A 297 -15.50 29.48 -11.57
C LYS A 297 -15.44 29.88 -10.10
N THR A 298 -16.26 29.26 -9.24
CA THR A 298 -16.38 29.65 -7.83
C THR A 298 -15.29 28.98 -6.96
N ILE A 299 -14.80 29.67 -5.92
CA ILE A 299 -13.88 29.10 -4.94
C ILE A 299 -14.54 27.94 -4.20
N SER A 300 -15.85 28.07 -3.91
CA SER A 300 -16.63 27.02 -3.25
C SER A 300 -16.56 25.71 -4.05
N ASP A 301 -16.86 25.71 -5.36
CA ASP A 301 -16.83 24.50 -6.19
C ASP A 301 -15.41 23.93 -6.31
N LYS A 302 -14.39 24.79 -6.35
CA LYS A 302 -12.99 24.35 -6.31
C LYS A 302 -12.69 23.57 -5.05
N CYS A 303 -13.09 24.08 -3.88
CA CYS A 303 -12.89 23.39 -2.59
C CYS A 303 -13.74 22.10 -2.50
N LEU A 304 -15.00 22.16 -2.92
CA LEU A 304 -15.91 21.02 -2.90
C LEU A 304 -15.42 19.86 -3.77
N THR A 305 -14.63 20.12 -4.82
CA THR A 305 -13.97 19.09 -5.62
C THR A 305 -13.07 18.16 -4.79
N PHE A 306 -12.47 18.66 -3.72
CA PHE A 306 -11.58 17.87 -2.86
C PHE A 306 -12.30 17.20 -1.68
N ILE A 307 -13.42 17.79 -1.23
CA ILE A 307 -14.11 17.38 0.00
C ILE A 307 -15.30 16.46 -0.28
N ASN A 308 -15.99 16.66 -1.40
CA ASN A 308 -17.11 15.82 -1.82
C ASN A 308 -16.62 14.50 -2.45
N GLY A 309 -17.55 13.59 -2.74
CA GLY A 309 -17.24 12.29 -3.32
C GLY A 309 -16.66 12.37 -4.75
N PRO A 310 -15.99 11.31 -5.20
CA PRO A 310 -15.30 11.27 -6.51
C PRO A 310 -16.20 11.58 -7.70
N SER A 311 -17.46 11.17 -7.64
CA SER A 311 -18.45 11.40 -8.71
C SER A 311 -19.19 12.73 -8.60
N TRP A 312 -18.90 13.57 -7.58
CA TRP A 312 -19.60 14.83 -7.37
C TRP A 312 -19.40 15.82 -8.53
N LYS A 313 -20.48 16.53 -8.85
CA LYS A 313 -20.50 17.69 -9.78
C LYS A 313 -21.38 18.79 -9.17
N PRO A 314 -21.19 20.09 -9.54
CA PRO A 314 -22.09 21.14 -9.10
C PRO A 314 -23.55 20.82 -9.41
N GLY A 315 -24.42 21.02 -8.43
CA GLY A 315 -25.85 20.69 -8.54
C GLY A 315 -26.22 19.22 -8.29
N LYS A 316 -25.26 18.34 -8.04
CA LYS A 316 -25.50 16.94 -7.66
C LYS A 316 -25.30 16.74 -6.14
N PRO A 317 -25.84 15.66 -5.56
CA PRO A 317 -25.60 15.28 -4.15
C PRO A 317 -24.10 15.15 -3.83
N ARG A 318 -23.72 15.24 -2.56
CA ARG A 318 -22.33 15.20 -2.08
C ARG A 318 -21.50 14.02 -2.63
N LEU A 319 -22.11 12.85 -2.77
CA LEU A 319 -21.42 11.65 -3.30
C LEU A 319 -21.53 11.51 -4.82
N GLY A 320 -22.21 12.45 -5.48
CA GLY A 320 -22.53 12.34 -6.92
C GLY A 320 -23.80 11.54 -7.16
N ASP A 321 -24.00 11.13 -8.40
CA ASP A 321 -25.14 10.34 -8.83
C ASP A 321 -24.63 9.06 -9.49
N HIS A 322 -24.96 7.90 -8.94
CA HIS A 322 -24.55 6.61 -9.47
C HIS A 322 -25.09 6.33 -10.89
N LEU A 323 -26.17 7.03 -11.29
CA LEU A 323 -26.73 6.94 -12.65
C LEU A 323 -25.81 7.60 -13.69
N ASP A 324 -24.90 8.49 -13.26
CA ASP A 324 -23.91 9.11 -14.14
C ASP A 324 -22.72 8.15 -14.45
N ASN A 325 -22.62 7.02 -13.76
CA ASN A 325 -21.56 6.05 -13.98
C ASN A 325 -21.79 5.22 -15.25
N PRO A 326 -20.74 4.78 -15.96
CA PRO A 326 -20.88 3.90 -17.11
C PRO A 326 -21.62 2.61 -16.74
N LYS A 327 -22.56 2.19 -17.61
CA LYS A 327 -23.23 0.89 -17.44
C LYS A 327 -22.24 -0.22 -17.77
N LEU A 328 -22.12 -1.19 -16.90
CA LEU A 328 -21.31 -2.38 -17.10
C LEU A 328 -22.13 -3.52 -17.71
N THR A 329 -21.47 -4.28 -18.58
CA THR A 329 -22.08 -5.42 -19.29
C THR A 329 -21.72 -6.76 -18.61
N GLY A 330 -20.71 -6.78 -17.73
CA GLY A 330 -20.13 -7.98 -17.14
C GLY A 330 -19.17 -8.72 -18.09
N GLN A 331 -18.92 -8.15 -19.27
CA GLN A 331 -18.01 -8.68 -20.31
C GLN A 331 -16.76 -7.82 -20.48
N GLU A 332 -16.54 -6.86 -19.58
CA GLU A 332 -15.35 -6.00 -19.60
C GLU A 332 -14.09 -6.87 -19.49
N VAL A 333 -13.15 -6.62 -20.40
CA VAL A 333 -11.85 -7.30 -20.43
C VAL A 333 -10.83 -6.43 -19.71
N PRO A 334 -10.11 -6.98 -18.72
CA PRO A 334 -9.03 -6.26 -18.04
C PRO A 334 -7.95 -5.80 -19.02
N HIS A 335 -7.37 -4.63 -18.75
CA HIS A 335 -6.22 -4.14 -19.51
C HIS A 335 -5.01 -5.06 -19.30
N ASP A 336 -4.61 -5.77 -20.35
CA ASP A 336 -3.44 -6.66 -20.34
C ASP A 336 -2.75 -6.62 -21.73
N PRO A 337 -1.80 -5.71 -21.94
CA PRO A 337 -1.10 -5.61 -23.22
C PRO A 337 -0.30 -6.88 -23.49
N SER A 338 -0.33 -7.35 -24.73
CA SER A 338 0.48 -8.48 -25.17
C SER A 338 1.96 -8.07 -25.22
N TRP A 339 2.83 -8.79 -24.53
CA TRP A 339 4.28 -8.59 -24.53
C TRP A 339 5.05 -9.92 -24.59
N SER A 340 6.19 -9.91 -25.26
CA SER A 340 6.93 -11.12 -25.59
C SER A 340 7.51 -11.81 -24.35
N LEU A 341 7.59 -13.14 -24.36
CA LEU A 341 8.17 -13.93 -23.26
C LEU A 341 9.61 -13.49 -22.91
N PRO A 342 10.52 -13.19 -23.85
CA PRO A 342 11.86 -12.65 -23.51
C PRO A 342 11.78 -11.33 -22.73
N LEU A 343 10.81 -10.44 -23.06
CA LEU A 343 10.63 -9.21 -22.33
C LEU A 343 10.05 -9.46 -20.93
N GLN A 344 9.15 -10.43 -20.77
CA GLN A 344 8.63 -10.84 -19.46
C GLN A 344 9.77 -11.33 -18.56
N MET A 345 10.62 -12.22 -19.07
CA MET A 345 11.78 -12.74 -18.33
C MET A 345 12.77 -11.63 -17.96
N TYR A 346 13.01 -10.71 -18.87
CA TYR A 346 13.84 -9.53 -18.63
C TYR A 346 13.31 -8.69 -17.47
N VAL A 347 12.01 -8.36 -17.50
CA VAL A 347 11.34 -7.57 -16.45
C VAL A 347 11.36 -8.31 -15.12
N ILE A 348 11.08 -9.61 -15.08
CA ILE A 348 11.13 -10.42 -13.84
C ILE A 348 12.53 -10.36 -13.21
N ILE A 349 13.60 -10.57 -13.98
CA ILE A 349 14.97 -10.57 -13.46
C ILE A 349 15.28 -9.19 -12.84
N HIS A 350 15.01 -8.12 -13.56
CA HIS A 350 15.26 -6.77 -13.07
C HIS A 350 14.35 -6.37 -11.89
N PHE A 351 13.12 -6.89 -11.85
CA PHE A 351 12.23 -6.72 -10.70
C PHE A 351 12.80 -7.38 -9.44
N LEU A 352 13.33 -8.60 -9.57
CA LEU A 352 13.97 -9.28 -8.44
C LEU A 352 15.22 -8.54 -7.95
N LEU A 353 16.01 -7.96 -8.86
CA LEU A 353 17.13 -7.10 -8.49
C LEU A 353 16.67 -5.81 -7.77
N ALA A 354 15.58 -5.20 -8.23
CA ALA A 354 14.99 -4.03 -7.56
C ALA A 354 14.43 -4.39 -6.18
N LEU A 355 13.76 -5.52 -6.07
CA LEU A 355 13.21 -6.04 -4.80
C LEU A 355 14.33 -6.31 -3.78
N GLY A 356 15.43 -6.93 -4.22
CA GLY A 356 16.60 -7.14 -3.37
C GLY A 356 17.24 -5.81 -2.93
N THR A 357 17.39 -4.84 -3.84
CA THR A 357 17.89 -3.50 -3.50
C THR A 357 16.96 -2.79 -2.51
N TYR A 358 15.65 -2.89 -2.72
CA TYR A 358 14.63 -2.37 -1.80
C TYR A 358 14.79 -2.98 -0.40
N GLN A 359 14.94 -4.30 -0.31
CA GLN A 359 15.14 -4.98 0.97
C GLN A 359 16.42 -4.53 1.66
N ASP A 360 17.53 -4.41 0.91
CA ASP A 360 18.82 -3.95 1.43
C ASP A 360 18.73 -2.53 2.03
N VAL A 361 18.01 -1.61 1.38
CA VAL A 361 17.76 -0.26 1.91
C VAL A 361 17.02 -0.32 3.24
N PHE A 362 15.98 -1.15 3.37
CA PHE A 362 15.20 -1.26 4.60
C PHE A 362 15.99 -1.92 5.74
N ASP A 363 16.77 -2.94 5.44
CA ASP A 363 17.57 -3.65 6.45
C ASP A 363 18.71 -2.78 6.97
N ASN A 364 19.32 -1.97 6.11
CA ASN A 364 20.46 -1.13 6.43
C ASN A 364 20.14 0.36 6.64
N LYS A 365 18.86 0.74 6.72
CA LYS A 365 18.43 2.16 6.82
C LYS A 365 19.04 2.95 7.98
N MET A 366 19.50 2.27 9.03
CA MET A 366 20.14 2.90 10.20
C MET A 366 21.63 3.16 10.02
N THR A 367 22.26 2.50 9.06
CA THR A 367 23.71 2.56 8.79
C THR A 367 24.03 3.26 7.46
N LEU A 368 23.09 3.27 6.53
CA LEU A 368 23.23 3.96 5.25
C LEU A 368 23.27 5.49 5.46
N SER A 369 24.15 6.16 4.71
CA SER A 369 24.08 7.62 4.60
C SER A 369 22.77 8.03 3.93
N GLN A 370 22.28 9.24 4.24
CA GLN A 370 21.07 9.76 3.60
C GLN A 370 21.19 9.81 2.08
N PHE A 371 22.38 10.15 1.58
CA PHE A 371 22.69 10.18 0.14
C PHE A 371 22.53 8.79 -0.50
N ASN A 372 23.14 7.76 0.10
CA ASN A 372 23.03 6.38 -0.40
C ASN A 372 21.59 5.88 -0.35
N MET A 373 20.90 6.14 0.75
CA MET A 373 19.49 5.77 0.93
C MET A 373 18.61 6.43 -0.15
N LEU A 374 18.83 7.72 -0.44
CA LEU A 374 18.09 8.44 -1.46
C LEU A 374 18.41 7.92 -2.86
N GLY A 375 19.70 7.68 -3.17
CA GLY A 375 20.13 7.13 -4.46
C GLY A 375 19.58 5.73 -4.73
N MET A 376 19.66 4.82 -3.75
CA MET A 376 19.12 3.45 -3.87
C MET A 376 17.59 3.46 -3.99
N THR A 377 16.90 4.31 -3.22
CA THR A 377 15.45 4.51 -3.34
C THR A 377 15.07 5.06 -4.71
N GLY A 378 15.82 6.05 -5.22
CA GLY A 378 15.64 6.59 -6.55
C GLY A 378 15.84 5.54 -7.64
N TYR A 379 16.84 4.67 -7.51
CA TYR A 379 17.05 3.54 -8.42
C TYR A 379 15.85 2.58 -8.40
N VAL A 380 15.34 2.23 -7.21
CA VAL A 380 14.14 1.36 -7.10
C VAL A 380 12.94 2.01 -7.79
N LEU A 381 12.64 3.27 -7.50
CA LEU A 381 11.53 4.01 -8.13
C LEU A 381 11.68 4.08 -9.67
N LEU A 382 12.88 4.41 -10.16
CA LEU A 382 13.16 4.45 -11.58
C LEU A 382 12.98 3.08 -12.24
N THR A 383 13.39 2.01 -11.55
CA THR A 383 13.24 0.63 -12.04
C THR A 383 11.77 0.25 -12.16
N LEU A 384 10.97 0.46 -11.10
CA LEU A 384 9.54 0.14 -11.11
C LEU A 384 8.78 0.95 -12.17
N THR A 385 9.15 2.23 -12.35
CA THR A 385 8.59 3.08 -13.41
C THR A 385 8.97 2.58 -14.81
N SER A 386 10.25 2.25 -15.02
CA SER A 386 10.72 1.71 -16.29
C SER A 386 10.02 0.40 -16.67
N MET A 387 9.78 -0.47 -15.71
CA MET A 387 9.03 -1.71 -15.92
C MET A 387 7.60 -1.44 -16.39
N GLY A 388 6.88 -0.50 -15.79
CA GLY A 388 5.57 -0.11 -16.26
C GLY A 388 5.58 0.39 -17.71
N PHE A 389 6.61 1.18 -18.08
CA PHE A 389 6.80 1.63 -19.47
C PHE A 389 7.08 0.47 -20.43
N LEU A 390 7.83 -0.55 -20.00
CA LEU A 390 8.11 -1.74 -20.80
C LEU A 390 6.85 -2.61 -20.98
N ILE A 391 6.09 -2.82 -19.92
CA ILE A 391 4.82 -3.57 -19.94
C ILE A 391 3.84 -2.88 -20.90
N ASP A 392 3.66 -1.57 -20.76
CA ASP A 392 2.77 -0.76 -21.62
C ASP A 392 3.37 -0.53 -23.03
N GLN A 393 4.58 -1.00 -23.33
CA GLN A 393 5.29 -0.83 -24.59
C GLN A 393 5.38 0.64 -25.05
N ARG A 394 5.60 1.56 -24.11
CA ARG A 394 5.62 3.00 -24.38
C ARG A 394 6.85 3.41 -25.22
N PRO A 395 6.72 4.42 -26.11
CA PRO A 395 7.82 4.84 -27.00
C PRO A 395 9.12 5.21 -26.28
N ARG A 396 9.04 5.75 -25.06
CA ARG A 396 10.22 6.17 -24.26
C ARG A 396 10.76 5.07 -23.34
N ALA A 397 10.23 3.86 -23.37
CA ALA A 397 10.64 2.75 -22.50
C ALA A 397 12.14 2.46 -22.67
N ALA A 398 12.66 2.44 -23.90
CA ALA A 398 14.07 2.16 -24.19
C ALA A 398 15.01 3.19 -23.55
N VAL A 399 14.69 4.49 -23.64
CA VAL A 399 15.48 5.57 -23.05
C VAL A 399 15.48 5.49 -21.53
N LEU A 400 14.30 5.24 -20.94
CA LEU A 400 14.16 5.15 -19.49
C LEU A 400 14.95 3.95 -18.94
N GLU A 401 14.90 2.83 -19.64
CA GLU A 401 15.61 1.61 -19.27
C GLU A 401 17.13 1.77 -19.41
N MET A 402 17.59 2.46 -20.45
CA MET A 402 18.99 2.83 -20.60
C MET A 402 19.48 3.68 -19.40
N LEU A 403 18.73 4.73 -19.04
CA LEU A 403 19.06 5.58 -17.88
C LEU A 403 19.12 4.80 -16.58
N ARG A 404 18.18 3.87 -16.37
CA ARG A 404 18.15 2.99 -15.20
C ARG A 404 19.41 2.10 -15.14
N CYS A 405 19.79 1.49 -16.26
CA CYS A 405 21.01 0.66 -16.34
C CYS A 405 22.27 1.48 -16.07
N VAL A 406 22.38 2.69 -16.65
CA VAL A 406 23.48 3.63 -16.35
C VAL A 406 23.56 3.92 -14.86
N LEU A 407 22.42 4.25 -14.23
CA LEU A 407 22.37 4.54 -12.79
C LEU A 407 22.86 3.36 -11.96
N MET A 408 22.40 2.14 -12.26
CA MET A 408 22.82 0.93 -11.54
C MET A 408 24.33 0.67 -11.67
N VAL A 409 24.88 0.70 -12.90
CA VAL A 409 26.31 0.50 -13.14
C VAL A 409 27.13 1.56 -12.40
N THR A 410 26.70 2.81 -12.46
CA THR A 410 27.38 3.94 -11.80
C THR A 410 27.38 3.74 -10.27
N MET A 411 26.22 3.43 -9.68
CA MET A 411 26.12 3.25 -8.23
C MET A 411 26.97 2.06 -7.75
N GLN A 412 27.01 0.96 -8.50
CA GLN A 412 27.87 -0.18 -8.16
C GLN A 412 29.34 0.14 -8.33
N ARG A 413 29.72 0.82 -9.41
CA ARG A 413 31.13 1.19 -9.70
C ARG A 413 31.73 2.10 -8.62
N TYR A 414 30.94 3.02 -8.09
CA TYR A 414 31.39 3.96 -7.04
C TYR A 414 31.10 3.47 -5.63
N GLY A 415 30.64 2.22 -5.45
CA GLY A 415 30.42 1.60 -4.13
C GLY A 415 29.20 2.12 -3.37
N TYR A 416 28.31 2.88 -4.03
CA TYR A 416 27.06 3.35 -3.42
C TYR A 416 26.01 2.25 -3.26
N MET A 417 26.12 1.20 -4.08
CA MET A 417 25.26 0.02 -4.01
C MET A 417 26.13 -1.24 -4.09
N LYS A 418 25.99 -2.13 -3.11
CA LYS A 418 26.68 -3.42 -3.09
C LYS A 418 25.94 -4.43 -3.98
N PRO A 419 26.64 -5.41 -4.58
CA PRO A 419 25.98 -6.54 -5.24
C PRO A 419 25.11 -7.31 -4.22
N LEU A 420 23.87 -7.61 -4.58
CA LEU A 420 22.93 -8.35 -3.71
C LEU A 420 23.43 -9.74 -3.36
N LEU A 421 24.03 -10.41 -4.34
CA LEU A 421 24.66 -11.72 -4.18
C LEU A 421 26.13 -11.58 -4.60
N PRO A 422 27.09 -11.56 -3.66
CA PRO A 422 28.50 -11.41 -3.97
C PRO A 422 29.01 -12.48 -4.95
N THR A 423 28.49 -13.71 -4.85
CA THR A 423 28.82 -14.82 -5.75
C THR A 423 28.34 -14.62 -7.19
N LEU A 424 27.28 -13.84 -7.39
CA LEU A 424 26.72 -13.49 -8.71
C LEU A 424 27.02 -12.06 -9.14
N ALA A 425 27.95 -11.38 -8.45
CA ALA A 425 28.26 -9.98 -8.74
C ALA A 425 28.68 -9.75 -10.18
N VAL A 426 29.61 -10.57 -10.69
CA VAL A 426 30.13 -10.48 -12.07
C VAL A 426 29.01 -10.78 -13.08
N THR A 427 28.21 -11.81 -12.84
CA THR A 427 27.09 -12.19 -13.73
C THR A 427 26.03 -11.09 -13.77
N THR A 428 25.66 -10.54 -12.61
CA THR A 428 24.70 -9.43 -12.53
C THR A 428 25.22 -8.18 -13.25
N GLN A 429 26.50 -7.84 -13.04
CA GLN A 429 27.11 -6.69 -13.70
C GLN A 429 27.21 -6.88 -15.21
N ALA A 430 27.56 -8.08 -15.68
CA ALA A 430 27.56 -8.41 -17.10
C ALA A 430 26.16 -8.31 -17.71
N PHE A 431 25.15 -8.86 -17.02
CA PHE A 431 23.75 -8.80 -17.47
C PHE A 431 23.25 -7.35 -17.59
N VAL A 432 23.51 -6.50 -16.60
CA VAL A 432 23.10 -5.09 -16.64
C VAL A 432 23.86 -4.31 -17.71
N SER A 433 25.16 -4.59 -17.91
CA SER A 433 25.96 -3.95 -18.96
C SER A 433 25.48 -4.34 -20.38
N LEU A 434 25.14 -5.60 -20.60
CA LEU A 434 24.52 -6.08 -21.85
C LEU A 434 23.13 -5.46 -22.05
N SER A 435 22.34 -5.34 -20.99
CA SER A 435 21.05 -4.64 -21.01
C SER A 435 21.21 -3.18 -21.43
N LEU A 436 22.21 -2.47 -20.86
CA LEU A 436 22.53 -1.09 -21.23
C LEU A 436 22.86 -0.98 -22.70
N LEU A 437 23.74 -1.84 -23.21
CA LEU A 437 24.11 -1.85 -24.63
C LEU A 437 22.89 -2.09 -25.53
N TYR A 438 22.10 -3.09 -25.24
CA TYR A 438 20.88 -3.40 -26.01
C TYR A 438 19.91 -2.21 -26.07
N TRP A 439 19.61 -1.58 -24.93
CA TRP A 439 18.66 -0.47 -24.88
C TRP A 439 19.23 0.81 -25.46
N ALA A 440 20.54 1.04 -25.40
CA ALA A 440 21.20 2.14 -26.08
C ALA A 440 21.07 2.00 -27.60
N LEU A 441 21.39 0.83 -28.15
CA LEU A 441 21.25 0.55 -29.59
C LEU A 441 19.79 0.71 -30.05
N ARG A 442 18.83 0.23 -29.27
CA ARG A 442 17.40 0.35 -29.58
C ARG A 442 16.93 1.81 -29.53
N SER A 443 17.39 2.60 -28.56
CA SER A 443 17.09 4.03 -28.47
C SER A 443 17.60 4.80 -29.65
N PHE A 444 18.86 4.53 -30.08
CA PHE A 444 19.46 5.14 -31.30
C PHE A 444 18.65 4.77 -32.55
N SER A 445 18.30 3.50 -32.72
CA SER A 445 17.49 3.04 -33.85
C SER A 445 16.14 3.77 -33.93
N GLN A 446 15.46 3.95 -32.78
CA GLN A 446 14.21 4.69 -32.71
C GLN A 446 14.38 6.17 -33.14
N MET A 447 15.44 6.83 -32.69
CA MET A 447 15.71 8.23 -33.04
C MET A 447 15.93 8.40 -34.56
N PHE A 448 16.66 7.49 -35.20
CA PHE A 448 16.88 7.53 -36.67
C PHE A 448 15.61 7.24 -37.45
N SER A 449 14.73 6.34 -36.94
CA SER A 449 13.46 6.04 -37.59
C SER A 449 12.47 7.21 -37.52
N ILE A 450 12.49 8.01 -36.47
CA ILE A 450 11.67 9.22 -36.34
C ILE A 450 12.15 10.28 -37.31
N ARG A 451 13.47 10.50 -37.39
CA ARG A 451 14.07 11.50 -38.30
C ARG A 451 13.76 11.22 -39.78
N LYS A 452 13.76 9.93 -40.19
CA LYS A 452 13.37 9.52 -41.56
C LYS A 452 11.87 9.71 -41.88
N LYS A 453 11.01 9.93 -40.90
CA LYS A 453 9.57 10.18 -41.10
C LYS A 453 9.22 11.66 -41.09
N THR A 454 10.15 12.52 -40.69
CA THR A 454 10.01 13.99 -40.64
C THR A 454 10.71 14.68 -41.79
N ASP A 455 11.65 14.00 -42.45
CA ASP A 455 12.26 14.35 -43.74
C ASP A 455 11.49 13.68 -44.91
#